data_bd22be594167e51fc8435aa82b223878
#
_entry.id   bd22be594167e51fc8435aa82b223878
#
_cell.length_a   1.000
_cell.length_b   1.000
_cell.length_c   1.000
_cell.angle_alpha   90.00
_cell.angle_beta   90.00
_cell.angle_gamma   90.00
#
_symmetry.space_group_name_H-M   'P 1'
#
loop_
_entity.id
_entity.type
_entity.pdbx_description
1 polymer ?
#
loop_
_entity_poly.entity_id
_entity_poly.type
_entity_poly.pdbx_seq_one_letter_code
_entity_poly.pdbx_strand_id
1 'polypeptide(L)'
;RQGTAQTEEEEFREIYGMDVVVIPTNRPIQRIDQPDSIFKTKKEKLNAIVEQINISYRKGQPVLVGTINIDASEELSHMLSKRKIPHKVLNAKFHELEAEIVADAGQKNAVTIATNMAGRGTDIKLGEGVAELGGLRIIGTERHESRRIDNQLRGRSGRQGDPGESKFYLSLEDDLMRLFGSERVMSVLSLIHISEPTRR
;
A
#
# COMPACT_ATOMS: atom_id res chain seq x y z
N ARG A 1 1.92 0.40 -16.73
CA ARG A 1 0.62 0.08 -16.08
C ARG A 1 0.21 -1.35 -16.42
N GLN A 2 1.04 -2.27 -15.99
CA GLN A 2 0.74 -3.69 -16.11
C GLN A 2 -0.31 -4.05 -15.06
N GLY A 3 -1.34 -4.70 -15.45
CA GLY A 3 -2.26 -5.32 -14.53
C GLY A 3 -3.71 -4.89 -14.66
N THR A 4 -4.04 -3.67 -15.12
CA THR A 4 -5.44 -3.28 -15.24
C THR A 4 -6.15 -4.06 -16.34
N ALA A 5 -5.56 -4.14 -17.56
CA ALA A 5 -6.14 -4.90 -18.65
C ALA A 5 -6.14 -6.40 -18.39
N GLN A 6 -5.10 -6.92 -17.74
CA GLN A 6 -5.01 -8.34 -17.41
C GLN A 6 -6.05 -8.76 -16.34
N THR A 7 -6.33 -7.91 -15.36
CA THR A 7 -7.36 -8.22 -14.34
C THR A 7 -8.78 -8.15 -14.90
N GLU A 8 -8.97 -7.42 -15.98
CA GLU A 8 -10.26 -7.25 -16.68
C GLU A 8 -10.31 -8.00 -18.02
N GLU A 9 -9.47 -9.02 -18.19
CA GLU A 9 -9.36 -9.78 -19.47
C GLU A 9 -10.68 -10.41 -19.87
N GLU A 10 -11.44 -10.97 -18.93
CA GLU A 10 -12.76 -11.55 -19.22
C GLU A 10 -13.72 -10.49 -19.77
N GLU A 11 -13.76 -9.29 -19.18
CA GLU A 11 -14.59 -8.19 -19.65
C GLU A 11 -14.19 -7.74 -21.06
N PHE A 12 -12.89 -7.64 -21.36
CA PHE A 12 -12.43 -7.29 -22.68
C PHE A 12 -12.79 -8.33 -23.73
N ARG A 13 -12.75 -9.61 -23.38
CA ARG A 13 -13.13 -10.71 -24.26
C ARG A 13 -14.65 -10.78 -24.48
N GLU A 14 -15.44 -10.69 -23.40
CA GLU A 14 -16.90 -10.84 -23.48
C GLU A 14 -17.59 -9.64 -24.12
N ILE A 15 -17.18 -8.42 -23.80
CA ILE A 15 -17.85 -7.20 -24.26
C ILE A 15 -17.29 -6.72 -25.59
N TYR A 16 -15.97 -6.77 -25.78
CA TYR A 16 -15.30 -6.17 -26.92
C TYR A 16 -14.68 -7.17 -27.88
N GLY A 17 -14.71 -8.47 -27.58
CA GLY A 17 -14.08 -9.51 -28.39
C GLY A 17 -12.56 -9.34 -28.55
N MET A 18 -11.91 -8.70 -27.57
CA MET A 18 -10.46 -8.42 -27.59
C MET A 18 -9.71 -9.33 -26.65
N ASP A 19 -8.57 -9.83 -27.10
CA ASP A 19 -7.63 -10.56 -26.25
C ASP A 19 -6.64 -9.60 -25.59
N VAL A 20 -6.29 -9.90 -24.34
CA VAL A 20 -5.27 -9.15 -23.61
C VAL A 20 -3.92 -9.84 -23.80
N VAL A 21 -2.97 -9.13 -24.41
CA VAL A 21 -1.59 -9.59 -24.55
C VAL A 21 -0.72 -8.91 -23.49
N VAL A 22 -0.07 -9.72 -22.68
CA VAL A 22 0.87 -9.22 -21.66
C VAL A 22 2.21 -8.94 -22.32
N ILE A 23 2.56 -7.66 -22.40
CA ILE A 23 3.89 -7.25 -22.87
C ILE A 23 4.84 -7.26 -21.65
N PRO A 24 5.94 -8.04 -21.71
CA PRO A 24 6.88 -8.09 -20.59
C PRO A 24 7.52 -6.71 -20.35
N THR A 25 7.88 -6.45 -19.10
CA THR A 25 8.56 -5.21 -18.71
C THR A 25 9.95 -5.12 -19.35
N ASN A 26 10.37 -3.90 -19.70
CA ASN A 26 11.72 -3.64 -20.20
C ASN A 26 12.82 -4.01 -19.19
N ARG A 27 12.53 -3.87 -17.89
CA ARG A 27 13.41 -4.27 -16.80
C ARG A 27 12.66 -5.18 -15.81
N PRO A 28 13.33 -6.20 -15.24
CA PRO A 28 12.72 -7.06 -14.23
C PRO A 28 12.22 -6.23 -13.04
N ILE A 29 11.08 -6.61 -12.49
CA ILE A 29 10.55 -6.01 -11.27
C ILE A 29 11.38 -6.54 -10.09
N GLN A 30 12.02 -5.64 -9.34
CA GLN A 30 12.77 -5.96 -8.12
C GLN A 30 11.97 -5.72 -6.84
N ARG A 31 10.71 -5.27 -6.97
CA ARG A 31 9.83 -5.09 -5.81
C ARG A 31 9.47 -6.45 -5.20
N ILE A 32 9.55 -6.53 -3.88
CA ILE A 32 9.14 -7.69 -3.09
C ILE A 32 7.73 -7.43 -2.55
N ASP A 33 6.76 -8.21 -3.01
CA ASP A 33 5.39 -8.17 -2.50
C ASP A 33 5.24 -9.18 -1.36
N GLN A 34 5.22 -8.69 -0.13
CA GLN A 34 5.13 -9.53 1.07
C GLN A 34 3.71 -10.06 1.29
N PRO A 35 3.55 -11.21 1.94
CA PRO A 35 2.24 -11.71 2.35
C PRO A 35 1.51 -10.74 3.27
N ASP A 36 0.18 -10.74 3.20
CA ASP A 36 -0.65 -9.93 4.06
C ASP A 36 -0.48 -10.34 5.54
N SER A 37 -0.54 -9.35 6.43
CA SER A 37 -0.67 -9.59 7.87
C SER A 37 -2.10 -9.36 8.30
N ILE A 38 -2.67 -10.30 9.06
CA ILE A 38 -4.07 -10.26 9.50
C ILE A 38 -4.11 -10.15 11.02
N PHE A 39 -4.89 -9.18 11.51
CA PHE A 39 -5.07 -8.90 12.94
C PHE A 39 -6.54 -9.10 13.32
N LYS A 40 -6.80 -9.36 14.60
CA LYS A 40 -8.17 -9.50 15.11
C LYS A 40 -8.91 -8.17 15.09
N THR A 41 -8.24 -7.08 15.49
CA THR A 41 -8.85 -5.77 15.65
C THR A 41 -8.18 -4.70 14.78
N LYS A 42 -8.91 -3.65 14.44
CA LYS A 42 -8.37 -2.46 13.76
C LYS A 42 -7.27 -1.80 14.58
N LYS A 43 -7.43 -1.77 15.90
CA LYS A 43 -6.45 -1.16 16.81
C LYS A 43 -5.10 -1.87 16.74
N GLU A 44 -5.09 -3.20 16.81
CA GLU A 44 -3.87 -4.00 16.67
C GLU A 44 -3.20 -3.78 15.31
N LYS A 45 -3.99 -3.78 14.24
CA LYS A 45 -3.52 -3.49 12.89
C LYS A 45 -2.86 -2.12 12.79
N LEU A 46 -3.52 -1.06 13.25
CA LEU A 46 -2.99 0.30 13.20
C LEU A 46 -1.72 0.46 14.04
N ASN A 47 -1.66 -0.16 15.21
CA ASN A 47 -0.43 -0.17 16.02
C ASN A 47 0.73 -0.85 15.28
N ALA A 48 0.48 -1.96 14.61
CA ALA A 48 1.48 -2.66 13.81
C ALA A 48 1.95 -1.80 12.62
N ILE A 49 1.04 -1.12 11.94
CA ILE A 49 1.35 -0.20 10.84
C ILE A 49 2.25 0.95 11.34
N VAL A 50 1.87 1.61 12.42
CA VAL A 50 2.64 2.72 13.00
C VAL A 50 4.04 2.27 13.40
N GLU A 51 4.18 1.09 13.99
CA GLU A 51 5.49 0.54 14.32
C GLU A 51 6.35 0.27 13.09
N GLN A 52 5.78 -0.27 12.03
CA GLN A 52 6.51 -0.50 10.77
C GLN A 52 6.91 0.81 10.08
N ILE A 53 6.05 1.82 10.13
CA ILE A 53 6.39 3.18 9.65
C ILE A 53 7.58 3.74 10.45
N ASN A 54 7.55 3.60 11.76
CA ASN A 54 8.63 4.08 12.63
C ASN A 54 9.97 3.38 12.33
N ILE A 55 9.95 2.07 12.14
CA ILE A 55 11.15 1.29 11.77
C ILE A 55 11.72 1.78 10.44
N SER A 56 10.88 1.95 9.42
CA SER A 56 11.32 2.44 8.12
C SER A 56 11.83 3.88 8.19
N TYR A 57 11.14 4.74 8.93
CA TYR A 57 11.54 6.13 9.14
C TYR A 57 12.93 6.23 9.79
N ARG A 58 13.18 5.45 10.84
CA ARG A 58 14.49 5.42 11.51
C ARG A 58 15.60 4.88 10.63
N LYS A 59 15.29 3.93 9.77
CA LYS A 59 16.21 3.39 8.76
C LYS A 59 16.52 4.39 7.64
N GLY A 60 15.65 5.39 7.44
CA GLY A 60 15.71 6.34 6.34
C GLY A 60 14.93 5.92 5.10
N GLN A 61 14.29 4.76 5.11
CA GLN A 61 13.50 4.24 4.00
C GLN A 61 12.17 5.01 3.87
N PRO A 62 11.83 5.56 2.70
CA PRO A 62 10.55 6.22 2.48
C PRO A 62 9.40 5.23 2.51
N VAL A 63 8.27 5.66 3.06
CA VAL A 63 7.03 4.88 3.17
C VAL A 63 5.87 5.64 2.54
N LEU A 64 5.14 4.97 1.68
CA LEU A 64 3.84 5.43 1.18
C LEU A 64 2.75 4.52 1.73
N VAL A 65 1.85 5.10 2.51
CA VAL A 65 0.72 4.40 3.11
C VAL A 65 -0.54 4.68 2.32
N GLY A 66 -1.15 3.63 1.77
CA GLY A 66 -2.43 3.72 1.08
C GLY A 66 -3.59 3.45 2.05
N THR A 67 -4.53 4.39 2.13
CA THR A 67 -5.76 4.28 2.93
C THR A 67 -6.98 4.26 2.02
N ILE A 68 -8.08 3.68 2.51
CA ILE A 68 -9.31 3.54 1.72
C ILE A 68 -10.16 4.81 1.68
N ASN A 69 -10.07 5.66 2.69
CA ASN A 69 -10.84 6.89 2.82
C ASN A 69 -10.10 7.96 3.63
N ILE A 70 -10.70 9.14 3.69
CA ILE A 70 -10.14 10.30 4.39
C ILE A 70 -10.07 10.05 5.91
N ASP A 71 -11.11 9.46 6.50
CA ASP A 71 -11.18 9.22 7.95
C ASP A 71 -10.06 8.29 8.40
N ALA A 72 -9.78 7.23 7.65
CA ALA A 72 -8.66 6.34 7.92
C ALA A 72 -7.30 7.05 7.81
N SER A 73 -7.16 7.98 6.86
CA SER A 73 -5.96 8.81 6.72
C SER A 73 -5.76 9.73 7.91
N GLU A 74 -6.82 10.37 8.38
CA GLU A 74 -6.78 11.28 9.53
C GLU A 74 -6.48 10.53 10.83
N GLU A 75 -7.08 9.36 11.05
CA GLU A 75 -6.80 8.52 12.20
C GLU A 75 -5.32 8.11 12.26
N LEU A 76 -4.78 7.61 11.17
CA LEU A 76 -3.38 7.23 11.08
C LEU A 76 -2.45 8.43 11.27
N SER A 77 -2.78 9.57 10.65
CA SER A 77 -2.04 10.82 10.81
C SER A 77 -1.98 11.26 12.28
N HIS A 78 -3.09 11.17 12.98
CA HIS A 78 -3.16 11.49 14.41
C HIS A 78 -2.25 10.58 15.24
N MET A 79 -2.25 9.27 14.97
CA MET A 79 -1.37 8.31 15.64
C MET A 79 0.11 8.60 15.39
N LEU A 80 0.48 8.93 14.13
CA LEU A 80 1.86 9.30 13.79
C LEU A 80 2.29 10.58 14.45
N SER A 81 1.41 11.57 14.55
CA SER A 81 1.66 12.85 15.26
C SER A 81 1.93 12.62 16.75
N LYS A 82 1.15 11.75 17.41
CA LYS A 82 1.40 11.34 18.80
C LYS A 82 2.77 10.70 19.00
N ARG A 83 3.24 9.96 18.02
CA ARG A 83 4.56 9.33 18.04
C ARG A 83 5.68 10.27 17.55
N LYS A 84 5.35 11.52 17.23
CA LYS A 84 6.29 12.52 16.69
C LYS A 84 7.00 12.07 15.43
N ILE A 85 6.31 11.32 14.57
CA ILE A 85 6.80 10.91 13.26
C ILE A 85 6.32 11.94 12.23
N PRO A 86 7.24 12.71 11.61
CA PRO A 86 6.88 13.65 10.55
C PRO A 86 6.28 12.93 9.36
N HIS A 87 5.19 13.46 8.82
CA HIS A 87 4.50 12.87 7.68
C HIS A 87 3.71 13.92 6.91
N LYS A 88 3.36 13.58 5.68
CA LYS A 88 2.48 14.37 4.82
C LYS A 88 1.24 13.55 4.48
N VAL A 89 0.09 14.21 4.37
CA VAL A 89 -1.18 13.58 4.01
C VAL A 89 -1.64 14.11 2.67
N LEU A 90 -1.83 13.18 1.72
CA LEU A 90 -2.45 13.43 0.42
C LEU A 90 -3.92 13.04 0.49
N ASN A 91 -4.79 14.02 0.43
CA ASN A 91 -6.20 13.80 0.20
C ASN A 91 -6.64 14.61 -1.02
N ALA A 92 -7.64 14.11 -1.75
CA ALA A 92 -8.13 14.69 -3.00
C ALA A 92 -8.68 16.14 -2.90
N LYS A 93 -8.55 16.80 -1.73
CA LYS A 93 -9.03 18.17 -1.51
C LYS A 93 -8.10 19.26 -2.05
N PHE A 94 -6.84 18.96 -2.32
CA PHE A 94 -5.81 19.96 -2.69
C PHE A 94 -4.94 19.49 -3.85
N HIS A 95 -5.47 19.53 -5.06
CA HIS A 95 -4.79 19.02 -6.27
C HIS A 95 -3.44 19.69 -6.59
N GLU A 96 -3.28 20.96 -6.27
CA GLU A 96 -2.06 21.70 -6.60
C GLU A 96 -0.85 21.31 -5.74
N LEU A 97 -1.08 20.99 -4.46
CA LEU A 97 -0.03 20.52 -3.54
C LEU A 97 0.28 19.02 -3.69
N GLU A 98 -0.62 18.25 -4.31
CA GLU A 98 -0.44 16.81 -4.47
C GLU A 98 0.82 16.45 -5.27
N ALA A 99 1.10 17.16 -6.35
CA ALA A 99 2.25 16.89 -7.21
C ALA A 99 3.59 17.08 -6.47
N GLU A 100 3.69 18.12 -5.62
CA GLU A 100 4.89 18.38 -4.82
C GLU A 100 5.08 17.32 -3.74
N ILE A 101 4.00 16.97 -3.02
CA ILE A 101 4.04 15.94 -1.96
C ILE A 101 4.41 14.59 -2.54
N VAL A 102 3.87 14.24 -3.71
CA VAL A 102 4.20 12.98 -4.40
C VAL A 102 5.64 12.98 -4.90
N ALA A 103 6.14 14.10 -5.39
CA ALA A 103 7.53 14.23 -5.81
C ALA A 103 8.51 13.95 -4.65
N ASP A 104 8.15 14.40 -3.45
CA ASP A 104 8.97 14.20 -2.24
C ASP A 104 8.79 12.82 -1.58
N ALA A 105 7.78 12.07 -1.97
CA ALA A 105 7.44 10.78 -1.32
C ALA A 105 8.54 9.70 -1.45
N GLY A 106 9.44 9.83 -2.42
CA GLY A 106 10.58 8.94 -2.64
C GLY A 106 11.88 9.37 -1.94
N GLN A 107 11.87 10.47 -1.21
CA GLN A 107 13.06 10.98 -0.51
C GLN A 107 13.30 10.22 0.81
N LYS A 108 14.56 10.26 1.31
CA LYS A 108 14.89 9.66 2.61
C LYS A 108 13.99 10.18 3.72
N ASN A 109 13.58 9.29 4.60
CA ASN A 109 12.74 9.56 5.76
C ASN A 109 11.33 10.12 5.42
N ALA A 110 10.92 10.13 4.17
CA ALA A 110 9.58 10.56 3.79
C ALA A 110 8.53 9.55 4.29
N VAL A 111 7.51 10.06 4.96
CA VAL A 111 6.30 9.29 5.32
C VAL A 111 5.12 10.00 4.70
N THR A 112 4.44 9.33 3.78
CA THR A 112 3.31 9.91 3.04
C THR A 112 2.10 9.01 3.21
N ILE A 113 0.98 9.58 3.63
CA ILE A 113 -0.32 8.92 3.69
C ILE A 113 -1.14 9.40 2.49
N ALA A 114 -1.65 8.49 1.68
CA ALA A 114 -2.44 8.82 0.50
C ALA A 114 -3.74 8.00 0.47
N THR A 115 -4.85 8.64 0.18
CA THR A 115 -6.07 7.92 -0.21
C THR A 115 -5.88 7.31 -1.60
N ASN A 116 -6.67 6.29 -1.94
CA ASN A 116 -6.51 5.49 -3.16
C ASN A 116 -6.33 6.28 -4.46
N MET A 117 -7.00 7.40 -4.58
CA MET A 117 -7.04 8.21 -5.79
C MET A 117 -6.02 9.35 -5.78
N ALA A 118 -5.45 9.68 -4.63
CA ALA A 118 -4.52 10.79 -4.49
C ALA A 118 -3.17 10.49 -5.17
N GLY A 119 -2.64 11.47 -5.89
CA GLY A 119 -1.37 11.38 -6.60
C GLY A 119 -1.35 10.38 -7.77
N ARG A 120 -2.53 9.98 -8.28
CA ARG A 120 -2.65 9.06 -9.41
C ARG A 120 -2.01 9.65 -10.67
N GLY A 121 -1.19 8.84 -11.34
CA GLY A 121 -0.51 9.24 -12.59
C GLY A 121 0.83 9.92 -12.39
N THR A 122 1.18 10.32 -11.17
CA THR A 122 2.49 10.92 -10.86
C THR A 122 3.51 9.81 -10.57
N ASP A 123 4.68 9.93 -11.13
CA ASP A 123 5.80 9.01 -10.89
C ASP A 123 6.57 9.43 -9.64
N ILE A 124 6.82 8.47 -8.74
CA ILE A 124 7.61 8.69 -7.53
C ILE A 124 9.05 8.27 -7.82
N LYS A 125 9.94 9.25 -7.89
CA LYS A 125 11.37 9.01 -8.08
C LYS A 125 12.05 8.80 -6.74
N LEU A 126 12.93 7.82 -6.67
CA LEU A 126 13.72 7.58 -5.48
C LEU A 126 14.79 8.67 -5.34
N GLY A 127 14.95 9.17 -4.12
CA GLY A 127 16.04 10.07 -3.76
C GLY A 127 17.39 9.35 -3.73
N GLU A 128 18.44 10.12 -3.58
CA GLU A 128 19.81 9.59 -3.49
C GLU A 128 19.94 8.65 -2.28
N GLY A 129 20.51 7.47 -2.51
CA GLY A 129 20.77 6.45 -1.49
C GLY A 129 19.54 5.69 -1.01
N VAL A 130 18.36 5.93 -1.58
CA VAL A 130 17.11 5.24 -1.17
C VAL A 130 17.05 3.82 -1.72
N ALA A 131 17.59 3.58 -2.90
CA ALA A 131 17.65 2.24 -3.49
C ALA A 131 18.41 1.25 -2.58
N GLU A 132 19.51 1.67 -1.97
CA GLU A 132 20.33 0.87 -1.04
C GLU A 132 19.58 0.56 0.28
N LEU A 133 18.58 1.37 0.62
CA LEU A 133 17.70 1.14 1.78
C LEU A 133 16.53 0.19 1.49
N GLY A 134 16.41 -0.29 0.26
CA GLY A 134 15.32 -1.16 -0.19
C GLY A 134 14.25 -0.45 -1.02
N GLY A 135 14.48 0.82 -1.41
CA GLY A 135 13.54 1.60 -2.23
C GLY A 135 12.30 2.07 -1.46
N LEU A 136 11.24 2.39 -2.20
CA LEU A 136 9.98 2.85 -1.61
C LEU A 136 9.20 1.67 -1.02
N ARG A 137 8.82 1.80 0.25
CA ARG A 137 7.95 0.84 0.93
C ARG A 137 6.49 1.25 0.82
N ILE A 138 5.67 0.34 0.31
CA ILE A 138 4.22 0.50 0.23
C ILE A 138 3.57 -0.24 1.40
N ILE A 139 2.71 0.45 2.14
CA ILE A 139 1.85 -0.13 3.16
C ILE A 139 0.40 0.09 2.75
N GLY A 140 -0.36 -0.99 2.56
CA GLY A 140 -1.81 -0.94 2.38
C GLY A 140 -2.50 -1.17 3.73
N THR A 141 -3.41 -0.29 4.11
CA THR A 141 -4.11 -0.39 5.40
C THR A 141 -5.35 -1.28 5.34
N GLU A 142 -5.83 -1.57 4.14
CA GLU A 142 -6.93 -2.49 3.84
C GLU A 142 -6.82 -2.99 2.41
N ARG A 143 -7.48 -4.11 2.11
CA ARG A 143 -7.72 -4.54 0.73
C ARG A 143 -8.94 -3.83 0.16
N HIS A 144 -8.89 -3.57 -1.14
CA HIS A 144 -10.02 -3.05 -1.89
C HIS A 144 -10.83 -4.18 -2.52
N GLU A 145 -12.07 -3.90 -2.87
CA GLU A 145 -12.92 -4.84 -3.61
C GLU A 145 -12.30 -5.21 -4.96
N SER A 146 -11.68 -4.23 -5.63
CA SER A 146 -10.99 -4.45 -6.89
C SER A 146 -9.49 -4.70 -6.68
N ARG A 147 -9.03 -5.87 -7.11
CA ARG A 147 -7.60 -6.22 -7.17
C ARG A 147 -6.78 -5.20 -7.96
N ARG A 148 -7.41 -4.56 -8.93
CA ARG A 148 -6.81 -3.49 -9.73
C ARG A 148 -6.33 -2.33 -8.88
N ILE A 149 -7.11 -1.91 -7.89
CA ILE A 149 -6.77 -0.79 -7.00
C ILE A 149 -5.57 -1.17 -6.12
N ASP A 150 -5.56 -2.37 -5.57
CA ASP A 150 -4.42 -2.88 -4.80
C ASP A 150 -3.14 -2.92 -5.65
N ASN A 151 -3.25 -3.39 -6.90
CA ASN A 151 -2.12 -3.42 -7.83
C ASN A 151 -1.65 -2.02 -8.23
N GLN A 152 -2.54 -1.05 -8.34
CA GLN A 152 -2.17 0.35 -8.58
C GLN A 152 -1.38 0.94 -7.41
N LEU A 153 -1.74 0.61 -6.18
CA LEU A 153 -0.99 1.02 -4.99
C LEU A 153 0.41 0.39 -4.99
N ARG A 154 0.50 -0.93 -5.16
CA ARG A 154 1.79 -1.64 -5.26
C ARG A 154 2.67 -1.08 -6.39
N GLY A 155 2.05 -0.79 -7.53
CA GLY A 155 2.72 -0.28 -8.72
C GLY A 155 3.33 1.11 -8.59
N ARG A 156 3.18 1.79 -7.46
CA ARG A 156 3.89 3.04 -7.15
C ARG A 156 5.34 2.80 -6.75
N SER A 157 5.68 1.58 -6.34
CA SER A 157 7.03 1.16 -5.99
C SER A 157 7.59 0.16 -7.00
N GLY A 158 8.90 0.05 -7.08
CA GLY A 158 9.59 -0.89 -7.96
C GLY A 158 9.48 -0.55 -9.45
N ARG A 159 9.40 0.72 -9.79
CA ARG A 159 9.33 1.17 -11.18
C ARG A 159 10.70 1.18 -11.83
N GLN A 160 10.75 0.87 -13.13
CA GLN A 160 11.95 0.94 -13.97
C GLN A 160 13.15 0.14 -13.42
N GLY A 161 12.89 -0.95 -12.72
CA GLY A 161 13.94 -1.79 -12.13
C GLY A 161 14.45 -1.31 -10.77
N ASP A 162 13.83 -0.31 -10.17
CA ASP A 162 14.14 0.11 -8.80
C ASP A 162 13.72 -0.97 -7.80
N PRO A 163 14.46 -1.16 -6.69
CA PRO A 163 14.00 -1.96 -5.59
C PRO A 163 12.78 -1.33 -4.92
N GLY A 164 12.03 -2.13 -4.21
CA GLY A 164 10.88 -1.70 -3.47
C GLY A 164 10.23 -2.85 -2.72
N GLU A 165 9.28 -2.55 -1.88
CA GLU A 165 8.50 -3.56 -1.18
C GLU A 165 7.06 -3.10 -0.98
N SER A 166 6.15 -4.07 -0.86
CA SER A 166 4.77 -3.80 -0.51
C SER A 166 4.25 -4.81 0.50
N LYS A 167 3.36 -4.36 1.38
CA LYS A 167 2.64 -5.22 2.31
C LYS A 167 1.29 -4.63 2.67
N PHE A 168 0.28 -5.48 2.74
CA PHE A 168 -1.04 -5.12 3.23
C PHE A 168 -1.24 -5.62 4.66
N TYR A 169 -1.89 -4.79 5.46
CA TYR A 169 -2.27 -5.06 6.84
C TYR A 169 -3.78 -5.09 6.93
N LEU A 170 -4.34 -6.21 7.37
CA LEU A 170 -5.78 -6.44 7.42
C LEU A 170 -6.23 -6.68 8.85
N SER A 171 -7.49 -6.40 9.15
CA SER A 171 -8.13 -6.84 10.39
C SER A 171 -9.46 -7.52 10.09
N LEU A 172 -9.90 -8.39 11.00
CA LEU A 172 -11.22 -9.01 10.90
C LEU A 172 -12.37 -7.99 11.05
N GLU A 173 -12.07 -6.80 11.56
CA GLU A 173 -13.00 -5.68 11.68
C GLU A 173 -13.04 -4.79 10.44
N ASP A 174 -12.21 -5.03 9.42
CA ASP A 174 -12.23 -4.29 8.16
C ASP A 174 -13.55 -4.56 7.42
N ASP A 175 -14.08 -3.53 6.74
CA ASP A 175 -15.40 -3.61 6.10
C ASP A 175 -15.45 -4.72 5.04
N LEU A 176 -14.40 -4.87 4.23
CA LEU A 176 -14.30 -5.96 3.25
C LEU A 176 -14.31 -7.34 3.91
N MET A 177 -13.60 -7.49 5.02
CA MET A 177 -13.54 -8.75 5.78
C MET A 177 -14.88 -9.09 6.42
N ARG A 178 -15.67 -8.10 6.83
CA ARG A 178 -17.05 -8.30 7.34
C ARG A 178 -18.00 -8.76 6.24
N LEU A 179 -17.88 -8.21 5.01
CA LEU A 179 -18.72 -8.59 3.88
C LEU A 179 -18.48 -10.06 3.45
N PHE A 180 -17.23 -10.52 3.52
CA PHE A 180 -16.84 -11.91 3.21
C PHE A 180 -16.72 -12.81 4.43
N GLY A 181 -17.07 -12.33 5.63
CA GLY A 181 -16.94 -13.00 6.93
C GLY A 181 -17.93 -14.14 7.16
N SER A 182 -18.21 -14.96 6.15
CA SER A 182 -18.85 -16.26 6.34
C SER A 182 -17.84 -17.27 6.93
N GLU A 183 -18.33 -18.29 7.57
CA GLU A 183 -17.55 -19.37 8.24
C GLU A 183 -16.39 -19.95 7.42
N ARG A 184 -16.45 -19.84 6.09
CA ARG A 184 -15.38 -20.31 5.18
C ARG A 184 -14.11 -19.46 5.27
N VAL A 185 -14.22 -18.15 5.47
CA VAL A 185 -13.05 -17.27 5.63
C VAL A 185 -12.41 -17.49 6.99
N MET A 186 -13.20 -17.73 8.02
CA MET A 186 -12.71 -18.08 9.37
C MET A 186 -11.93 -19.38 9.39
N SER A 187 -12.34 -20.39 8.61
CA SER A 187 -11.62 -21.67 8.53
C SER A 187 -10.28 -21.54 7.79
N VAL A 188 -10.19 -20.68 6.81
CA VAL A 188 -8.92 -20.39 6.11
C VAL A 188 -8.00 -19.55 7.00
N LEU A 189 -8.55 -18.62 7.78
CA LEU A 189 -7.79 -17.79 8.72
C LEU A 189 -7.24 -18.58 9.91
N SER A 190 -7.84 -19.69 10.30
CA SER A 190 -7.31 -20.58 11.33
C SER A 190 -6.02 -21.31 10.90
N LEU A 191 -5.75 -21.35 9.61
CA LEU A 191 -4.53 -21.92 9.02
C LEU A 191 -3.42 -20.88 8.80
N ILE A 192 -3.72 -19.58 8.92
CA ILE A 192 -2.75 -18.51 8.79
C ILE A 192 -2.23 -18.18 10.19
N HIS A 193 -0.92 -18.29 10.36
CA HIS A 193 -0.22 -17.93 11.60
C HIS A 193 -0.57 -16.50 12.01
N ILE A 194 -1.39 -16.33 13.05
CA ILE A 194 -1.62 -15.05 13.70
C ILE A 194 -0.34 -14.75 14.47
N SER A 195 0.48 -13.82 13.98
CA SER A 195 1.66 -13.35 14.69
C SER A 195 1.19 -12.63 15.96
N GLU A 196 1.26 -13.28 17.10
CA GLU A 196 1.13 -12.58 18.38
C GLU A 196 2.27 -11.56 18.51
N PRO A 197 1.98 -10.33 18.92
CA PRO A 197 3.05 -9.39 19.25
C PRO A 197 3.84 -9.95 20.43
N THR A 198 5.12 -10.26 20.19
CA THR A 198 6.05 -10.63 21.24
C THR A 198 6.11 -9.50 22.26
N ARG A 199 5.50 -9.69 23.44
CA ARG A 199 5.73 -8.83 24.59
C ARG A 199 7.20 -8.99 25.02
N ARG A 200 7.95 -7.95 24.84
CA ARG A 200 9.15 -7.63 25.64
C ARG A 200 9.06 -6.19 26.10
#